data_40ac30e891a93ba21a52406de9fc9f08
#
_entry.id   40ac30e891a93ba21a52406de9fc9f08
#
_cell.length_a   1.000
_cell.length_b   1.000
_cell.length_c   1.000
_cell.angle_alpha   90.00
_cell.angle_beta   90.00
_cell.angle_gamma   90.00
#
_symmetry.space_group_name_H-M   'P 1'
#
loop_
_entity.id
_entity.type
_entity.pdbx_description
1 polymer ?
#
loop_
_entity_poly.entity_id
_entity_poly.type
_entity_poly.pdbx_seq_one_letter_code
_entity_poly.pdbx_strand_id
1 'polypeptide(L)'
;SLHSLGSNSGGNTMYSLTGNRLTNDWHTDSYSPIGDLKIGADWTRKWNIGDNRLGMTAAVNYTNEYRTYRGMINNFYDAYDVGNDRENPLRLSTDNQYNHNVRLGAMVNLTLLSPSGKNKYQLKNIFNQIGNSRYTSRQGTSAQSEPERSAEYYYRSRTTYTGQITGKHDISGDALDWSVGYAYANRRLPDRRKYILYSENSSTDDDTYVWLYQNDISREWTSLDEHIISLQVNDEHKFDFGSWTPTLKAGAYGEYRTRSYKTRNFFYWYNTADNTMPAGFRSM
;
A
#
# COMPACT_ATOMS: atom_id res chain seq x y z
N SER A 1 16.33 -12.60 -16.88
CA SER A 1 15.43 -11.88 -15.98
C SER A 1 14.54 -12.88 -15.26
N LEU A 2 14.24 -12.64 -13.97
CA LEU A 2 13.34 -13.50 -13.17
C LEU A 2 11.95 -13.70 -13.80
N HIS A 3 11.61 -12.90 -14.78
CA HIS A 3 10.34 -12.97 -15.50
C HIS A 3 10.25 -14.17 -16.47
N SER A 4 11.40 -14.70 -16.89
CA SER A 4 11.48 -15.84 -17.83
C SER A 4 11.49 -17.20 -17.14
N LEU A 5 11.52 -17.24 -15.82
CA LEU A 5 11.46 -18.49 -15.04
C LEU A 5 10.00 -18.92 -14.95
N GLY A 6 9.58 -19.81 -15.85
CA GLY A 6 8.26 -20.42 -15.79
C GLY A 6 8.09 -21.24 -14.50
N SER A 7 6.84 -21.41 -14.06
CA SER A 7 6.47 -22.11 -12.83
C SER A 7 6.83 -23.61 -12.80
N ASN A 8 7.33 -24.21 -13.88
CA ASN A 8 7.52 -25.65 -14.02
C ASN A 8 8.91 -26.11 -14.48
N SER A 9 9.90 -25.27 -14.46
CA SER A 9 11.25 -25.68 -14.86
C SER A 9 11.97 -26.31 -13.66
N GLY A 10 11.67 -27.54 -13.37
CA GLY A 10 12.22 -28.31 -12.27
C GLY A 10 13.68 -28.75 -12.48
N GLY A 11 14.60 -27.85 -12.76
CA GLY A 11 16.02 -28.16 -12.76
C GLY A 11 16.74 -27.53 -11.58
N ASN A 12 17.53 -28.30 -10.83
CA ASN A 12 18.35 -27.82 -9.71
C ASN A 12 19.22 -26.60 -10.10
N THR A 13 19.61 -26.48 -11.36
CA THR A 13 20.36 -25.34 -11.89
C THR A 13 19.59 -24.04 -11.87
N MET A 14 18.28 -24.08 -12.08
CA MET A 14 17.42 -22.90 -12.06
C MET A 14 17.22 -22.36 -10.63
N TYR A 15 17.11 -23.25 -9.65
CA TYR A 15 17.04 -22.87 -8.23
C TYR A 15 18.33 -22.22 -7.76
N SER A 16 19.49 -22.77 -8.15
CA SER A 16 20.80 -22.21 -7.83
C SER A 16 20.97 -20.79 -8.43
N LEU A 17 20.60 -20.59 -9.69
CA LEU A 17 20.67 -19.28 -10.35
C LEU A 17 19.73 -18.26 -9.70
N THR A 18 18.56 -18.67 -9.27
CA THR A 18 17.59 -17.80 -8.59
C THR A 18 18.05 -17.46 -7.18
N GLY A 19 18.53 -18.43 -6.44
CA GLY A 19 19.06 -18.25 -5.07
C GLY A 19 20.21 -17.25 -5.03
N ASN A 20 21.17 -17.39 -5.96
CA ASN A 20 22.34 -16.50 -6.02
C ASN A 20 22.01 -15.06 -6.47
N ARG A 21 20.84 -14.81 -7.04
CA ARG A 21 20.40 -13.46 -7.47
C ARG A 21 19.47 -12.76 -6.47
N LEU A 22 18.97 -13.47 -5.47
CA LEU A 22 18.18 -12.89 -4.42
C LEU A 22 19.09 -12.50 -3.26
N THR A 23 18.94 -11.28 -2.76
CA THR A 23 19.63 -10.85 -1.54
C THR A 23 19.19 -11.74 -0.39
N ASN A 24 20.12 -12.46 0.24
CA ASN A 24 19.85 -13.36 1.35
C ASN A 24 20.15 -12.69 2.72
N ASP A 25 20.12 -11.39 2.75
CA ASP A 25 20.28 -10.64 3.98
C ASP A 25 18.95 -10.58 4.73
N TRP A 26 18.89 -11.25 5.87
CA TRP A 26 17.76 -11.30 6.80
C TRP A 26 18.11 -10.59 8.12
N HIS A 27 19.24 -9.89 8.13
CA HIS A 27 19.67 -9.14 9.30
C HIS A 27 18.77 -7.93 9.57
N THR A 28 18.65 -7.56 10.84
CA THR A 28 17.95 -6.36 11.28
C THR A 28 18.89 -5.48 12.08
N ASP A 29 19.03 -4.23 11.65
CA ASP A 29 19.73 -3.21 12.41
C ASP A 29 18.75 -2.46 13.29
N SER A 30 19.12 -2.23 14.55
CA SER A 30 18.34 -1.38 15.43
C SER A 30 18.94 0.02 15.46
N TYR A 31 18.08 1.02 15.35
CA TYR A 31 18.46 2.42 15.46
C TYR A 31 17.43 3.20 16.27
N SER A 32 17.86 4.30 16.88
CA SER A 32 16.96 5.22 17.58
C SER A 32 16.58 6.35 16.65
N PRO A 33 15.30 6.47 16.25
CA PRO A 33 14.85 7.55 15.39
C PRO A 33 14.90 8.89 16.10
N ILE A 34 15.14 9.97 15.33
CA ILE A 34 15.20 11.35 15.86
C ILE A 34 13.83 11.83 16.37
N GLY A 35 12.76 11.14 16.01
CA GLY A 35 11.38 11.47 16.35
C GLY A 35 10.50 11.65 15.14
N ASP A 36 9.22 11.88 15.40
CA ASP A 36 8.24 12.12 14.35
C ASP A 36 8.41 13.52 13.79
N LEU A 37 8.36 13.65 12.45
CA LEU A 37 8.47 14.92 11.75
C LEU A 37 7.24 15.15 10.88
N LYS A 38 6.62 16.33 11.01
CA LYS A 38 5.54 16.80 10.15
C LYS A 38 5.85 18.19 9.68
N ILE A 39 5.97 18.36 8.36
CA ILE A 39 6.21 19.67 7.74
C ILE A 39 5.12 19.90 6.70
N GLY A 40 4.55 21.09 6.69
CA GLY A 40 3.60 21.51 5.68
C GLY A 40 3.87 22.96 5.28
N ALA A 41 3.65 23.26 4.01
CA ALA A 41 3.66 24.59 3.48
C ALA A 41 2.52 24.74 2.48
N ASP A 42 1.87 25.88 2.52
CA ASP A 42 0.85 26.24 1.55
C ASP A 42 1.10 27.65 1.04
N TRP A 43 0.66 27.87 -0.17
CA TRP A 43 0.80 29.15 -0.84
C TRP A 43 -0.41 29.41 -1.73
N THR A 44 -0.99 30.59 -1.60
CA THR A 44 -2.13 31.04 -2.40
C THR A 44 -1.85 32.42 -2.95
N ARG A 45 -2.06 32.61 -4.24
CA ARG A 45 -1.89 33.90 -4.89
C ARG A 45 -2.91 34.13 -6.00
N LYS A 46 -3.22 35.38 -6.24
CA LYS A 46 -4.05 35.86 -7.34
C LYS A 46 -3.26 36.82 -8.21
N TRP A 47 -3.50 36.73 -9.51
CA TRP A 47 -2.94 37.61 -10.53
C TRP A 47 -4.03 38.04 -11.50
N ASN A 48 -3.87 39.24 -12.07
CA ASN A 48 -4.61 39.65 -13.23
C ASN A 48 -3.77 39.37 -14.48
N ILE A 49 -4.34 38.68 -15.47
CA ILE A 49 -3.69 38.39 -16.74
C ILE A 49 -4.58 39.04 -17.81
N GLY A 50 -4.21 40.26 -18.26
CA GLY A 50 -5.12 41.15 -19.00
C GLY A 50 -6.34 41.40 -18.12
N ASP A 51 -7.54 41.19 -18.68
CA ASP A 51 -8.81 41.37 -17.98
C ASP A 51 -9.25 40.13 -17.16
N ASN A 52 -8.54 39.01 -17.27
CA ASN A 52 -8.86 37.77 -16.57
C ASN A 52 -8.21 37.73 -15.18
N ARG A 53 -8.81 36.96 -14.27
CA ARG A 53 -8.27 36.69 -12.93
C ARG A 53 -7.78 35.25 -12.83
N LEU A 54 -6.49 35.08 -12.57
CA LEU A 54 -5.88 33.79 -12.29
C LEU A 54 -5.64 33.64 -10.77
N GLY A 55 -6.18 32.59 -10.19
CA GLY A 55 -5.88 32.16 -8.82
C GLY A 55 -5.07 30.87 -8.83
N MET A 56 -4.10 30.77 -7.96
CA MET A 56 -3.33 29.56 -7.70
C MET A 56 -3.35 29.24 -6.21
N THR A 57 -3.50 27.95 -5.89
CA THR A 57 -3.26 27.42 -4.56
C THR A 57 -2.34 26.21 -4.71
N ALA A 58 -1.23 26.23 -3.99
CA ALA A 58 -0.27 25.13 -3.90
C ALA A 58 -0.07 24.73 -2.46
N ALA A 59 0.04 23.45 -2.18
CA ALA A 59 0.36 22.93 -0.85
C ALA A 59 1.26 21.71 -0.97
N VAL A 60 2.15 21.55 -0.01
CA VAL A 60 2.99 20.38 0.17
C VAL A 60 2.98 19.98 1.64
N ASN A 61 2.89 18.69 1.91
CA ASN A 61 3.02 18.16 3.25
C ASN A 61 3.92 16.93 3.23
N TYR A 62 4.74 16.82 4.24
CA TYR A 62 5.63 15.68 4.47
C TYR A 62 5.43 15.20 5.91
N THR A 63 5.30 13.89 6.07
CA THR A 63 5.18 13.26 7.38
C THR A 63 6.13 12.08 7.43
N ASN A 64 6.90 12.00 8.51
CA ASN A 64 7.77 10.89 8.85
C ASN A 64 7.45 10.45 10.27
N GLU A 65 6.95 9.22 10.44
CA GLU A 65 6.44 8.72 11.72
C GLU A 65 7.04 7.35 12.05
N TYR A 66 7.44 7.17 13.30
CA TYR A 66 7.89 5.91 13.84
C TYR A 66 6.92 5.41 14.92
N ARG A 67 6.57 4.14 14.86
CA ARG A 67 5.68 3.50 15.84
C ARG A 67 6.25 2.16 16.24
N THR A 68 6.46 1.97 17.54
CA THR A 68 6.92 0.71 18.09
C THR A 68 5.88 0.15 19.04
N TYR A 69 5.51 -1.09 18.82
CA TYR A 69 4.65 -1.86 19.72
C TYR A 69 5.45 -3.05 20.24
N ARG A 70 5.55 -3.20 21.54
CA ARG A 70 6.27 -4.29 22.18
C ARG A 70 5.34 -5.10 23.05
N GLY A 71 5.54 -6.42 23.05
CA GLY A 71 4.77 -7.31 23.90
C GLY A 71 3.29 -7.40 23.54
N MET A 72 2.93 -7.22 22.26
CA MET A 72 1.54 -7.37 21.83
C MET A 72 1.13 -8.84 21.93
N ILE A 73 0.09 -9.13 22.69
CA ILE A 73 -0.50 -10.46 22.78
C ILE A 73 -1.19 -10.79 21.47
N ASN A 74 -0.81 -11.91 20.86
CA ASN A 74 -1.38 -12.41 19.61
C ASN A 74 -1.75 -13.89 19.77
N ASN A 75 -2.73 -14.13 20.61
CA ASN A 75 -3.22 -15.46 20.90
C ASN A 75 -4.34 -15.85 19.95
N PHE A 76 -4.42 -17.13 19.67
CA PHE A 76 -5.49 -17.70 18.87
C PHE A 76 -6.04 -18.92 19.60
N TYR A 77 -7.36 -18.97 19.75
CA TYR A 77 -8.05 -20.02 20.49
C TYR A 77 -9.02 -20.75 19.56
N ASP A 78 -9.19 -22.03 19.80
CA ASP A 78 -10.28 -22.85 19.25
C ASP A 78 -11.53 -22.74 20.15
N ALA A 79 -12.54 -23.56 19.88
CA ALA A 79 -13.73 -23.64 20.68
C ALA A 79 -13.39 -23.92 22.16
N TYR A 80 -14.09 -23.23 23.04
CA TYR A 80 -13.93 -23.42 24.48
C TYR A 80 -14.26 -24.85 24.89
N ASP A 81 -13.40 -25.50 25.66
CA ASP A 81 -13.58 -26.85 26.17
C ASP A 81 -14.53 -26.81 27.37
N VAL A 82 -15.82 -26.89 27.09
CA VAL A 82 -16.89 -26.85 28.13
C VAL A 82 -16.79 -28.04 29.08
N GLY A 83 -16.28 -29.17 28.62
CA GLY A 83 -16.15 -30.38 29.45
C GLY A 83 -15.11 -30.25 30.56
N ASN A 84 -14.05 -29.52 30.31
CA ASN A 84 -12.95 -29.31 31.26
C ASN A 84 -12.89 -27.87 31.79
N ASP A 85 -13.86 -27.01 31.41
CA ASP A 85 -13.96 -25.61 31.80
C ASP A 85 -12.66 -24.83 31.57
N ARG A 86 -12.11 -24.95 30.36
CA ARG A 86 -10.83 -24.33 30.01
C ARG A 86 -10.77 -23.77 28.57
N GLU A 87 -9.90 -22.81 28.41
CA GLU A 87 -9.52 -22.32 27.09
C GLU A 87 -8.75 -23.40 26.32
N ASN A 88 -8.96 -23.41 24.99
CA ASN A 88 -8.27 -24.29 24.07
C ASN A 88 -7.35 -23.43 23.15
N PRO A 89 -6.14 -23.10 23.59
CA PRO A 89 -5.25 -22.25 22.79
C PRO A 89 -4.67 -23.02 21.59
N LEU A 90 -4.84 -22.47 20.40
CA LEU A 90 -4.17 -22.93 19.19
C LEU A 90 -2.78 -22.27 19.02
N ARG A 91 -2.62 -21.06 19.52
CA ARG A 91 -1.36 -20.33 19.50
C ARG A 91 -1.34 -19.34 20.64
N LEU A 92 -0.26 -19.31 21.37
CA LEU A 92 0.02 -18.29 22.38
C LEU A 92 1.31 -17.58 21.99
N SER A 93 1.21 -16.33 21.55
CA SER A 93 2.38 -15.61 21.07
C SER A 93 2.39 -14.12 21.44
N THR A 94 3.58 -13.58 21.44
CA THR A 94 3.86 -12.18 21.69
C THR A 94 4.58 -11.59 20.49
N ASP A 95 4.10 -10.46 20.01
CA ASP A 95 4.65 -9.75 18.87
C ASP A 95 5.34 -8.45 19.29
N ASN A 96 6.51 -8.20 18.69
CA ASN A 96 7.13 -6.88 18.67
C ASN A 96 7.05 -6.35 17.24
N GLN A 97 6.50 -5.15 17.09
CA GLN A 97 6.30 -4.54 15.77
C GLN A 97 6.92 -3.15 15.70
N TYR A 98 7.70 -2.92 14.66
CA TYR A 98 8.38 -1.65 14.38
C TYR A 98 7.87 -1.13 13.04
N ASN A 99 7.29 0.06 13.06
CA ASN A 99 6.71 0.69 11.88
C ASN A 99 7.40 2.01 11.58
N HIS A 100 7.69 2.24 10.31
CA HIS A 100 8.17 3.50 9.79
C HIS A 100 7.29 3.92 8.63
N ASN A 101 6.59 5.04 8.76
CA ASN A 101 5.66 5.57 7.79
C ASN A 101 6.16 6.91 7.26
N VAL A 102 6.31 7.00 5.95
CA VAL A 102 6.64 8.23 5.26
C VAL A 102 5.49 8.60 4.32
N ARG A 103 5.06 9.86 4.35
CA ARG A 103 4.02 10.37 3.46
C ARG A 103 4.47 11.70 2.88
N LEU A 104 4.31 11.82 1.57
CA LEU A 104 4.45 13.07 0.84
C LEU A 104 3.14 13.37 0.12
N GLY A 105 2.55 14.51 0.38
CA GLY A 105 1.38 15.01 -0.34
C GLY A 105 1.72 16.33 -1.02
N ALA A 106 1.27 16.52 -2.24
CA ALA A 106 1.39 17.77 -2.97
C ALA A 106 0.10 18.08 -3.71
N MET A 107 -0.26 19.36 -3.75
CA MET A 107 -1.45 19.83 -4.47
C MET A 107 -1.10 21.15 -5.18
N VAL A 108 -1.55 21.27 -6.43
CA VAL A 108 -1.51 22.53 -7.18
C VAL A 108 -2.83 22.70 -7.93
N ASN A 109 -3.56 23.74 -7.57
CA ASN A 109 -4.82 24.10 -8.21
C ASN A 109 -4.71 25.48 -8.83
N LEU A 110 -5.18 25.60 -10.08
CA LEU A 110 -5.30 26.86 -10.81
C LEU A 110 -6.77 27.13 -11.10
N THR A 111 -7.17 28.37 -11.02
CA THR A 111 -8.52 28.84 -11.42
C THR A 111 -8.38 30.08 -12.24
N LEU A 112 -8.85 30.03 -13.47
CA LEU A 112 -8.95 31.16 -14.37
C LEU A 112 -10.41 31.60 -14.46
N LEU A 113 -10.68 32.87 -14.22
CA LEU A 113 -12.02 33.45 -14.26
C LEU A 113 -12.02 34.61 -15.28
N SER A 114 -12.97 34.59 -16.20
CA SER A 114 -13.17 35.67 -17.18
C SER A 114 -13.62 36.97 -16.49
N PRO A 115 -13.47 38.16 -17.13
CA PRO A 115 -13.87 39.44 -16.57
C PRO A 115 -15.35 39.51 -16.18
N SER A 116 -16.22 38.93 -17.01
CA SER A 116 -17.66 38.83 -16.77
C SER A 116 -18.06 37.82 -15.69
N GLY A 117 -17.12 36.93 -15.27
CA GLY A 117 -17.39 35.80 -14.37
C GLY A 117 -18.12 34.63 -15.04
N LYS A 118 -18.53 34.78 -16.31
CA LYS A 118 -19.30 33.76 -17.05
C LYS A 118 -18.51 32.53 -17.42
N ASN A 119 -17.19 32.65 -17.59
CA ASN A 119 -16.33 31.54 -17.92
C ASN A 119 -15.34 31.28 -16.78
N LYS A 120 -15.33 30.05 -16.27
CA LYS A 120 -14.42 29.58 -15.21
C LYS A 120 -13.74 28.30 -15.65
N TYR A 121 -12.40 28.31 -15.68
CA TYR A 121 -11.60 27.13 -15.91
C TYR A 121 -10.83 26.78 -14.63
N GLN A 122 -10.75 25.49 -14.33
CA GLN A 122 -9.97 25.02 -13.18
C GLN A 122 -9.08 23.86 -13.59
N LEU A 123 -7.83 23.90 -13.17
CA LEU A 123 -6.92 22.78 -13.18
C LEU A 123 -6.67 22.38 -11.73
N LYS A 124 -6.95 21.11 -11.41
CA LYS A 124 -6.78 20.53 -10.08
C LYS A 124 -5.81 19.37 -10.16
N ASN A 125 -4.80 19.37 -9.31
CA ASN A 125 -3.82 18.29 -9.24
C ASN A 125 -3.54 17.93 -7.79
N ILE A 126 -3.59 16.64 -7.50
CA ILE A 126 -3.27 16.08 -6.20
C ILE A 126 -2.34 14.90 -6.41
N PHE A 127 -1.22 14.91 -5.71
CA PHE A 127 -0.24 13.82 -5.67
C PHE A 127 -0.05 13.34 -4.25
N ASN A 128 0.00 12.03 -4.05
CA ASN A 128 0.37 11.43 -2.77
C ASN A 128 1.32 10.26 -3.00
N GLN A 129 2.35 10.20 -2.17
CA GLN A 129 3.27 9.08 -2.04
C GLN A 129 3.30 8.62 -0.60
N ILE A 130 3.08 7.32 -0.38
CA ILE A 130 3.10 6.71 0.95
C ILE A 130 4.08 5.55 0.91
N GLY A 131 5.03 5.55 1.84
CA GLY A 131 5.91 4.43 2.14
C GLY A 131 5.59 3.91 3.54
N ASN A 132 5.42 2.61 3.67
CA ASN A 132 5.23 1.95 4.96
C ASN A 132 6.21 0.79 5.06
N SER A 133 7.16 0.89 5.97
CA SER A 133 8.07 -0.18 6.37
C SER A 133 7.62 -0.75 7.69
N ARG A 134 7.56 -2.07 7.81
CA ARG A 134 7.19 -2.76 9.03
C ARG A 134 8.05 -4.00 9.20
N TYR A 135 8.64 -4.12 10.37
CA TYR A 135 9.23 -5.35 10.85
C TYR A 135 8.40 -5.88 12.01
N THR A 136 8.04 -7.15 11.98
CA THR A 136 7.33 -7.81 13.07
C THR A 136 8.11 -9.06 13.46
N SER A 137 8.47 -9.19 14.71
CA SER A 137 9.00 -10.43 15.29
C SER A 137 7.96 -11.03 16.22
N ARG A 138 7.78 -12.34 16.14
CA ARG A 138 6.88 -13.12 16.98
C ARG A 138 7.64 -14.19 17.71
N GLN A 139 7.26 -14.42 18.95
CA GLN A 139 7.76 -15.51 19.77
C GLN A 139 6.60 -16.11 20.56
N GLY A 140 6.51 -17.45 20.62
CA GLY A 140 5.45 -18.12 21.35
C GLY A 140 5.40 -19.61 21.06
N THR A 141 4.19 -20.17 21.05
CA THR A 141 3.94 -21.58 20.76
C THR A 141 3.00 -21.73 19.56
N SER A 142 3.26 -22.73 18.72
CA SER A 142 2.37 -23.13 17.63
C SER A 142 1.15 -23.92 18.14
N ALA A 143 0.22 -24.23 17.22
CA ALA A 143 -0.95 -25.07 17.50
C ALA A 143 -0.59 -26.49 17.98
N GLN A 144 0.62 -26.97 17.66
CA GLN A 144 1.15 -28.25 18.13
C GLN A 144 1.93 -28.11 19.45
N SER A 145 1.84 -26.96 20.13
CA SER A 145 2.58 -26.62 21.34
C SER A 145 4.11 -26.58 21.17
N GLU A 146 4.56 -26.46 19.92
CA GLU A 146 5.98 -26.29 19.61
C GLU A 146 6.40 -24.82 19.81
N PRO A 147 7.56 -24.55 20.41
CA PRO A 147 8.09 -23.18 20.44
C PRO A 147 8.27 -22.65 19.02
N GLU A 148 7.74 -21.45 18.78
CA GLU A 148 7.76 -20.79 17.46
C GLU A 148 8.48 -19.45 17.56
N ARG A 149 9.36 -19.19 16.60
CA ARG A 149 9.91 -17.86 16.31
C ARG A 149 9.63 -17.51 14.86
N SER A 150 9.03 -16.35 14.61
CA SER A 150 8.79 -15.90 13.25
C SER A 150 9.07 -14.42 13.07
N ALA A 151 9.39 -14.03 11.85
CA ALA A 151 9.53 -12.63 11.51
C ALA A 151 8.94 -12.32 10.14
N GLU A 152 8.46 -11.09 10.01
CA GLU A 152 7.98 -10.51 8.76
C GLU A 152 8.70 -9.20 8.48
N TYR A 153 9.32 -9.11 7.31
CA TYR A 153 9.89 -7.91 6.74
C TYR A 153 8.94 -7.41 5.66
N TYR A 154 8.36 -6.28 5.87
CA TYR A 154 7.33 -5.74 5.01
C TYR A 154 7.66 -4.31 4.62
N TYR A 155 7.70 -4.05 3.32
CA TYR A 155 7.70 -2.70 2.78
C TYR A 155 6.64 -2.56 1.71
N ARG A 156 5.88 -1.50 1.78
CA ARG A 156 4.86 -1.16 0.78
C ARG A 156 4.98 0.31 0.41
N SER A 157 5.01 0.58 -0.88
CA SER A 157 4.81 1.92 -1.40
C SER A 157 3.48 2.04 -2.13
N ARG A 158 2.89 3.21 -2.07
CA ARG A 158 1.67 3.57 -2.78
C ARG A 158 1.80 4.98 -3.32
N THR A 159 1.59 5.13 -4.63
CA THR A 159 1.55 6.41 -5.31
C THR A 159 0.13 6.62 -5.83
N THR A 160 -0.43 7.80 -5.63
CA THR A 160 -1.67 8.22 -6.27
C THR A 160 -1.51 9.61 -6.84
N TYR A 161 -2.01 9.80 -8.04
CA TYR A 161 -2.12 11.09 -8.70
C TYR A 161 -3.52 11.26 -9.25
N THR A 162 -4.09 12.44 -9.09
CA THR A 162 -5.36 12.81 -9.73
C THR A 162 -5.20 14.22 -10.32
N GLY A 163 -5.40 14.31 -11.61
CA GLY A 163 -5.45 15.56 -12.36
C GLY A 163 -6.84 15.74 -12.97
N GLN A 164 -7.40 16.94 -12.91
CA GLN A 164 -8.69 17.25 -13.49
C GLN A 164 -8.66 18.65 -14.06
N ILE A 165 -9.17 18.79 -15.28
CA ILE A 165 -9.48 20.08 -15.91
C ILE A 165 -11.00 20.20 -15.94
N THR A 166 -11.53 21.34 -15.49
CA THR A 166 -12.96 21.62 -15.53
C THR A 166 -13.21 22.97 -16.17
N GLY A 167 -14.30 23.09 -16.92
CA GLY A 167 -14.82 24.34 -17.45
C GLY A 167 -16.26 24.53 -17.01
N LYS A 168 -16.61 25.78 -16.65
CA LYS A 168 -18.00 26.22 -16.43
C LYS A 168 -18.25 27.46 -17.24
N HIS A 169 -19.37 27.46 -17.99
CA HIS A 169 -19.73 28.50 -18.93
C HIS A 169 -21.20 28.88 -18.75
N ASP A 170 -21.47 30.16 -18.62
CA ASP A 170 -22.79 30.75 -18.64
C ASP A 170 -23.01 31.33 -20.05
N ILE A 171 -23.86 30.67 -20.84
CA ILE A 171 -24.11 30.99 -22.25
C ILE A 171 -25.58 31.26 -22.42
N SER A 172 -25.96 32.55 -22.32
CA SER A 172 -27.32 33.03 -22.71
C SER A 172 -28.48 32.25 -22.06
N GLY A 173 -28.37 31.85 -20.80
CA GLY A 173 -29.39 31.10 -20.05
C GLY A 173 -29.07 29.63 -19.84
N ASP A 174 -28.03 29.13 -20.52
CA ASP A 174 -27.51 27.78 -20.31
C ASP A 174 -26.28 27.81 -19.37
N ALA A 175 -26.20 26.86 -18.46
CA ALA A 175 -25.03 26.64 -17.65
C ALA A 175 -24.37 25.33 -18.03
N LEU A 176 -23.40 25.43 -18.96
CA LEU A 176 -22.59 24.28 -19.39
C LEU A 176 -21.44 24.04 -18.43
N ASP A 177 -21.31 22.85 -17.91
CA ASP A 177 -20.09 22.40 -17.20
C ASP A 177 -19.54 21.11 -17.81
N TRP A 178 -18.22 21.04 -17.88
CA TRP A 178 -17.52 19.87 -18.35
C TRP A 178 -16.28 19.59 -17.51
N SER A 179 -15.86 18.35 -17.48
CA SER A 179 -14.61 17.93 -16.84
C SER A 179 -13.92 16.80 -17.59
N VAL A 180 -12.60 16.86 -17.61
CA VAL A 180 -11.71 15.79 -18.05
C VAL A 180 -10.81 15.44 -16.89
N GLY A 181 -10.80 14.17 -16.50
CA GLY A 181 -10.02 13.67 -15.36
C GLY A 181 -9.05 12.58 -15.79
N TYR A 182 -7.90 12.56 -15.14
CA TYR A 182 -6.96 11.45 -15.18
C TYR A 182 -6.55 11.09 -13.75
N ALA A 183 -6.64 9.80 -13.41
CA ALA A 183 -6.13 9.29 -12.16
C ALA A 183 -5.16 8.14 -12.41
N TYR A 184 -4.11 8.12 -11.60
CA TYR A 184 -3.11 7.06 -11.56
C TYR A 184 -2.99 6.55 -10.13
N ALA A 185 -3.03 5.23 -9.97
CA ALA A 185 -2.74 4.56 -8.71
C ALA A 185 -1.73 3.45 -8.93
N ASN A 186 -0.68 3.47 -8.12
CA ASN A 186 0.35 2.45 -8.11
C ASN A 186 0.50 1.89 -6.69
N ARG A 187 0.66 0.58 -6.56
CA ARG A 187 1.03 -0.08 -5.33
C ARG A 187 2.17 -1.05 -5.61
N ARG A 188 3.24 -0.96 -4.84
CA ARG A 188 4.38 -1.87 -4.88
C ARG A 188 4.57 -2.52 -3.51
N LEU A 189 4.79 -3.81 -3.54
CA LEU A 189 5.25 -4.62 -2.41
C LEU A 189 6.51 -5.34 -2.87
N PRO A 190 7.68 -4.69 -2.79
CA PRO A 190 8.93 -5.30 -3.20
C PRO A 190 9.46 -6.18 -2.07
N ASP A 191 9.56 -7.48 -2.32
CA ASP A 191 10.29 -8.40 -1.46
C ASP A 191 9.79 -8.46 0.00
N ARG A 192 8.50 -8.71 0.19
CA ARG A 192 7.99 -9.09 1.52
C ARG A 192 8.58 -10.43 1.89
N ARG A 193 9.28 -10.50 3.00
CA ARG A 193 9.95 -11.71 3.48
C ARG A 193 9.32 -12.16 4.78
N LYS A 194 9.12 -13.48 4.88
CA LYS A 194 8.62 -14.13 6.09
C LYS A 194 9.40 -15.38 6.35
N TYR A 195 9.62 -15.67 7.61
CA TYR A 195 10.04 -17.00 8.05
C TYR A 195 9.30 -17.39 9.33
N ILE A 196 9.12 -18.69 9.50
CA ILE A 196 8.63 -19.33 10.74
C ILE A 196 9.61 -20.44 11.05
N LEU A 197 10.12 -20.47 12.27
CA LEU A 197 11.05 -21.46 12.76
C LEU A 197 10.45 -22.10 14.00
N TYR A 198 10.61 -23.41 14.13
CA TYR A 198 10.15 -24.20 15.25
C TYR A 198 11.32 -24.83 15.97
N SER A 199 11.18 -25.09 17.26
CA SER A 199 12.18 -25.77 18.08
C SER A 199 11.61 -27.08 18.61
N GLU A 200 12.38 -28.16 18.55
CA GLU A 200 12.00 -29.45 19.10
C GLU A 200 11.94 -29.48 20.64
N ASN A 201 12.68 -28.61 21.26
CA ASN A 201 12.76 -28.56 22.73
C ASN A 201 12.06 -27.32 23.25
N SER A 202 11.30 -27.49 24.33
CA SER A 202 10.69 -26.41 25.09
C SER A 202 11.71 -25.49 25.82
N SER A 203 12.99 -25.76 25.67
CA SER A 203 14.10 -24.96 26.21
C SER A 203 14.33 -23.74 25.31
N THR A 204 14.45 -22.57 25.91
CA THR A 204 14.80 -21.31 25.26
C THR A 204 16.30 -21.18 25.00
N ASP A 205 17.08 -22.25 25.16
CA ASP A 205 18.51 -22.26 24.97
C ASP A 205 18.87 -22.11 23.49
N ASP A 206 19.83 -21.25 23.18
CA ASP A 206 20.24 -20.86 21.82
C ASP A 206 20.82 -22.00 20.96
N ASP A 207 21.08 -23.16 21.53
CA ASP A 207 21.66 -24.33 20.87
C ASP A 207 20.65 -25.37 20.40
N THR A 208 19.36 -25.04 20.40
CA THR A 208 18.29 -25.96 19.97
C THR A 208 18.23 -26.08 18.46
N TYR A 209 18.03 -27.31 17.97
CA TYR A 209 17.75 -27.56 16.55
C TYR A 209 16.48 -26.84 16.14
N VAL A 210 16.60 -26.03 15.09
CA VAL A 210 15.50 -25.30 14.49
C VAL A 210 15.08 -26.02 13.23
N TRP A 211 13.81 -26.25 13.07
CA TRP A 211 13.27 -26.76 11.83
C TRP A 211 12.18 -25.88 11.25
N LEU A 212 11.88 -26.12 9.98
CA LEU A 212 10.84 -25.43 9.27
C LEU A 212 10.04 -26.44 8.44
N TYR A 213 8.75 -26.17 8.34
CA TYR A 213 7.89 -26.89 7.43
C TYR A 213 7.96 -26.29 6.02
N GLN A 214 7.36 -27.00 5.07
CA GLN A 214 7.25 -26.47 3.71
C GLN A 214 6.53 -25.13 3.71
N ASN A 215 7.08 -24.19 2.95
CA ASN A 215 6.55 -22.83 2.76
C ASN A 215 6.70 -21.88 3.96
N ASP A 216 7.39 -22.26 5.01
CA ASP A 216 7.61 -21.39 6.18
C ASP A 216 8.54 -20.22 5.88
N ILE A 217 9.41 -20.35 4.89
CA ILE A 217 10.19 -19.24 4.38
C ILE A 217 9.62 -18.82 3.03
N SER A 218 9.19 -17.56 2.94
CA SER A 218 8.57 -17.05 1.73
C SER A 218 9.04 -15.63 1.40
N ARG A 219 9.03 -15.35 0.10
CA ARG A 219 9.27 -14.00 -0.44
C ARG A 219 8.20 -13.66 -1.46
N GLU A 220 7.65 -12.45 -1.34
CA GLU A 220 6.54 -11.99 -2.17
C GLU A 220 6.85 -10.65 -2.83
N TRP A 221 6.55 -10.55 -4.12
CA TRP A 221 6.55 -9.31 -4.89
C TRP A 221 5.17 -9.08 -5.46
N THR A 222 4.61 -7.91 -5.21
CA THR A 222 3.33 -7.52 -5.77
C THR A 222 3.43 -6.14 -6.40
N SER A 223 2.83 -5.98 -7.57
CA SER A 223 2.67 -4.68 -8.20
C SER A 223 1.25 -4.52 -8.73
N LEU A 224 0.70 -3.34 -8.54
CA LEU A 224 -0.56 -2.90 -9.12
C LEU A 224 -0.34 -1.54 -9.76
N ASP A 225 -0.77 -1.42 -10.99
CA ASP A 225 -0.81 -0.16 -11.74
C ASP A 225 -2.22 0.03 -12.29
N GLU A 226 -2.82 1.17 -12.02
CA GLU A 226 -4.18 1.51 -12.47
C GLU A 226 -4.19 2.91 -13.06
N HIS A 227 -4.82 3.05 -14.23
CA HIS A 227 -5.03 4.31 -14.91
C HIS A 227 -6.52 4.49 -15.19
N ILE A 228 -7.03 5.65 -14.91
CA ILE A 228 -8.43 6.01 -15.11
C ILE A 228 -8.49 7.32 -15.89
N ILE A 229 -9.25 7.34 -16.96
CA ILE A 229 -9.59 8.56 -17.69
C ILE A 229 -11.09 8.74 -17.57
N SER A 230 -11.53 9.93 -17.21
CA SER A 230 -12.96 10.27 -17.09
C SER A 230 -13.31 11.51 -17.87
N LEU A 231 -14.50 11.52 -18.42
CA LEU A 231 -15.09 12.64 -19.13
C LEU A 231 -16.50 12.88 -18.61
N GLN A 232 -16.87 14.13 -18.37
CA GLN A 232 -18.19 14.54 -17.96
C GLN A 232 -18.59 15.81 -18.67
N VAL A 233 -19.85 15.89 -19.09
CA VAL A 233 -20.47 17.10 -19.64
C VAL A 233 -21.88 17.17 -19.08
N ASN A 234 -22.26 18.34 -18.56
CA ASN A 234 -23.60 18.62 -18.09
C ASN A 234 -24.03 19.97 -18.63
N ASP A 235 -25.31 20.07 -18.93
CA ASP A 235 -25.97 21.30 -19.33
C ASP A 235 -27.21 21.54 -18.48
N GLU A 236 -27.43 22.79 -18.11
CA GLU A 236 -28.60 23.24 -17.35
C GLU A 236 -29.23 24.41 -18.07
N HIS A 237 -30.44 24.20 -18.62
CA HIS A 237 -31.23 25.21 -19.29
C HIS A 237 -32.40 25.67 -18.45
N LYS A 238 -32.56 26.99 -18.31
CA LYS A 238 -33.67 27.61 -17.60
C LYS A 238 -34.68 28.11 -18.64
N PHE A 239 -35.88 27.56 -18.62
CA PHE A 239 -36.99 28.05 -19.41
C PHE A 239 -37.71 29.16 -18.66
N ASP A 240 -38.12 30.20 -19.39
CA ASP A 240 -38.92 31.28 -18.81
C ASP A 240 -40.29 31.32 -19.50
N PHE A 241 -41.32 30.90 -18.77
CA PHE A 241 -42.73 30.94 -19.22
C PHE A 241 -43.52 31.98 -18.39
N GLY A 242 -42.84 33.04 -17.95
CA GLY A 242 -43.44 34.11 -17.16
C GLY A 242 -43.58 33.74 -15.68
N SER A 243 -44.73 33.21 -15.26
CA SER A 243 -44.94 32.80 -13.87
C SER A 243 -44.31 31.45 -13.49
N TRP A 244 -43.82 30.71 -14.48
CA TRP A 244 -43.24 29.39 -14.31
C TRP A 244 -41.88 29.31 -15.00
N THR A 245 -40.82 29.02 -14.21
CA THR A 245 -39.42 28.98 -14.70
C THR A 245 -38.77 27.61 -14.41
N PRO A 246 -39.13 26.54 -15.16
CA PRO A 246 -38.56 25.24 -14.97
C PRO A 246 -37.10 25.21 -15.43
N THR A 247 -36.30 24.38 -14.77
CA THR A 247 -34.91 24.14 -15.12
C THR A 247 -34.74 22.68 -15.56
N LEU A 248 -34.24 22.49 -16.76
CA LEU A 248 -33.87 21.16 -17.27
C LEU A 248 -32.38 20.96 -17.11
N LYS A 249 -31.98 19.82 -16.52
CA LYS A 249 -30.59 19.37 -16.46
C LYS A 249 -30.42 18.09 -17.25
N ALA A 250 -29.43 18.06 -18.13
CA ALA A 250 -29.01 16.87 -18.87
C ALA A 250 -27.50 16.73 -18.83
N GLY A 251 -26.99 15.50 -18.83
CA GLY A 251 -25.56 15.29 -18.81
C GLY A 251 -25.16 13.87 -19.21
N ALA A 252 -23.88 13.71 -19.48
CA ALA A 252 -23.26 12.44 -19.81
C ALA A 252 -21.95 12.29 -19.04
N TYR A 253 -21.66 11.07 -18.61
CA TYR A 253 -20.41 10.68 -17.97
C TYR A 253 -19.87 9.41 -18.61
N GLY A 254 -18.57 9.41 -18.84
CA GLY A 254 -17.86 8.24 -19.32
C GLY A 254 -16.54 8.05 -18.56
N GLU A 255 -16.20 6.80 -18.30
CA GLU A 255 -14.94 6.41 -17.66
C GLU A 255 -14.31 5.22 -18.38
N TYR A 256 -13.01 5.31 -18.59
CA TYR A 256 -12.20 4.20 -19.07
C TYR A 256 -11.12 3.88 -18.06
N ARG A 257 -11.03 2.61 -17.66
CA ARG A 257 -10.10 2.13 -16.65
C ARG A 257 -9.25 0.98 -17.17
N THR A 258 -7.94 1.08 -16.97
CA THR A 258 -7.03 -0.05 -17.16
C THR A 258 -6.36 -0.40 -15.85
N ARG A 259 -6.21 -1.70 -15.57
CA ARG A 259 -5.60 -2.20 -14.36
C ARG A 259 -4.69 -3.38 -14.66
N SER A 260 -3.45 -3.31 -14.19
CA SER A 260 -2.49 -4.40 -14.23
C SER A 260 -2.12 -4.80 -12.81
N TYR A 261 -2.31 -6.06 -12.49
CA TYR A 261 -1.91 -6.64 -11.21
C TYR A 261 -0.97 -7.82 -11.46
N LYS A 262 0.20 -7.81 -10.80
CA LYS A 262 1.19 -8.87 -10.89
C LYS A 262 1.63 -9.25 -9.49
N THR A 263 1.66 -10.54 -9.22
CA THR A 263 2.23 -11.09 -7.99
C THR A 263 3.19 -12.21 -8.32
N ARG A 264 4.21 -12.36 -7.49
CA ARG A 264 5.16 -13.44 -7.56
C ARG A 264 5.54 -13.84 -6.14
N ASN A 265 5.39 -15.14 -5.84
CA ASN A 265 5.71 -15.73 -4.56
C ASN A 265 6.78 -16.79 -4.75
N PHE A 266 7.79 -16.77 -3.90
CA PHE A 266 8.79 -17.81 -3.78
C PHE A 266 8.70 -18.39 -2.38
N PHE A 267 8.73 -19.72 -2.35
CA PHE A 267 8.80 -20.49 -1.12
C PHE A 267 10.10 -21.25 -1.11
N TYR A 268 10.73 -21.31 0.04
CA TYR A 268 11.95 -22.07 0.26
C TYR A 268 11.57 -23.37 0.95
N TRP A 269 12.13 -24.44 0.47
CA TRP A 269 11.99 -25.75 1.08
C TRP A 269 13.30 -26.52 0.92
N TYR A 270 13.55 -27.47 1.76
CA TYR A 270 14.63 -28.41 1.61
C TYR A 270 14.05 -29.78 1.29
N ASN A 271 14.69 -30.51 0.39
CA ASN A 271 14.29 -31.87 0.02
C ASN A 271 15.25 -32.83 0.71
N THR A 272 14.90 -33.25 1.91
CA THR A 272 15.60 -34.35 2.58
C THR A 272 14.63 -35.49 2.82
N ALA A 273 15.05 -36.71 2.52
CA ALA A 273 14.26 -37.92 2.75
C ALA A 273 13.84 -38.06 4.23
N ASP A 274 14.56 -37.42 5.14
CA ASP A 274 14.43 -37.55 6.58
C ASP A 274 13.83 -36.32 7.28
N ASN A 275 13.37 -35.30 6.55
CA ASN A 275 12.88 -34.02 7.09
C ASN A 275 13.87 -33.31 8.05
N THR A 276 15.13 -33.68 8.06
CA THR A 276 16.14 -33.05 8.89
C THR A 276 16.81 -31.91 8.17
N MET A 277 16.98 -30.77 8.82
CA MET A 277 17.76 -29.66 8.31
C MET A 277 19.22 -30.10 8.11
N PRO A 278 19.91 -29.58 7.07
CA PRO A 278 21.34 -29.78 6.91
C PRO A 278 22.11 -29.37 8.18
N ALA A 279 23.08 -30.18 8.57
CA ALA A 279 23.97 -29.85 9.67
C ALA A 279 24.65 -28.49 9.41
N GLY A 280 24.34 -27.48 10.22
CA GLY A 280 24.81 -26.09 10.03
C GLY A 280 23.71 -25.03 10.18
N PHE A 281 22.44 -25.40 10.08
CA PHE A 281 21.32 -24.56 10.54
C PHE A 281 21.22 -24.68 12.09
N ARG A 282 22.10 -24.00 12.74
CA ARG A 282 22.06 -23.86 14.20
C ARG A 282 21.72 -22.41 14.50
N SER A 283 20.72 -22.19 15.32
CA SER A 283 20.28 -20.92 15.95
C SER A 283 20.46 -19.65 15.10
N MET A 284 19.38 -18.97 14.84
CA MET A 284 19.44 -17.51 14.54
C MET A 284 19.36 -16.71 15.83
#